data_746e15d665abc956275b9e0d548432f1
#
_entry.id   746e15d665abc956275b9e0d548432f1
#
_cell.length_a   1.000
_cell.length_b   1.000
_cell.length_c   1.000
_cell.angle_alpha   90.00
_cell.angle_beta   90.00
_cell.angle_gamma   90.00
#
_symmetry.space_group_name_H-M   'P 1'
#
loop_
_entity.id
_entity.type
_entity.pdbx_description
1 polymer ?
#
loop_
_entity_poly.entity_id
_entity_poly.type
_entity_poly.pdbx_seq_one_letter_code
_entity_poly.pdbx_strand_id
1 'polypeptide(L)'
;MNLADARRKGLDNPSLSADENALLRCEAAADLIHTGQYEAASEALGELWRGIGERPSTEGLDARTAAEVLFQVGALSGWIGASRQVAGSQEVAKDLISESVTRLEKLGEADRAAEARSDLALCYWREGAYDEARVLLMDAFEGVTETICRARLLTRLSTVEFSAGRYHDALSLLRKYAHIFDEQVSHALRGGFHCHLALVLRHLGTAEGRPDYLDRAIIEYTAAIHHYEQARHERYVANNENNLAYLLRKMGRYQDAHEHLDRAGVILVRLRDAGLLAQVDETRARLLIDEKQYREAGRVIARAVEMLEQGGAAALLADALTTQGVVWARLGDNERSIDVLRRAV
;
A
#
# COMPACT_ATOMS: atom_id res chain seq x y z
N MET A 1 17.58 -14.43 10.89
CA MET A 1 16.41 -14.69 11.76
C MET A 1 15.64 -13.38 11.78
N ASN A 2 14.43 -13.36 11.24
CA ASN A 2 13.59 -12.17 11.17
C ASN A 2 13.15 -11.79 12.59
N LEU A 3 12.98 -10.48 12.89
CA LEU A 3 12.49 -9.99 14.20
C LEU A 3 11.17 -10.65 14.59
N ALA A 4 10.28 -10.88 13.63
CA ALA A 4 9.02 -11.60 13.83
C ALA A 4 9.22 -13.06 14.29
N ASP A 5 10.22 -13.77 13.75
CA ASP A 5 10.55 -15.14 14.16
C ASP A 5 11.14 -15.19 15.59
N ALA A 6 11.91 -14.18 15.97
CA ALA A 6 12.47 -14.07 17.31
C ALA A 6 11.38 -13.78 18.36
N ARG A 7 10.42 -12.91 18.02
CA ARG A 7 9.27 -12.60 18.88
C ARG A 7 8.32 -13.79 18.98
N ARG A 8 8.06 -14.50 17.89
CA ARG A 8 7.25 -15.74 17.89
C ARG A 8 7.78 -16.80 18.86
N LYS A 9 9.10 -16.95 18.99
CA LYS A 9 9.72 -17.86 19.98
C LYS A 9 9.54 -17.41 21.44
N GLY A 10 9.26 -16.11 21.68
CA GLY A 10 8.98 -15.58 23.01
C GLY A 10 7.53 -15.77 23.46
N LEU A 11 6.60 -16.08 22.54
CA LEU A 11 5.17 -16.18 22.86
C LEU A 11 4.81 -17.36 23.77
N ASP A 12 5.65 -18.41 23.78
CA ASP A 12 5.44 -19.62 24.58
C ASP A 12 6.16 -19.57 25.95
N ASN A 13 6.64 -18.39 26.36
CA ASN A 13 7.31 -18.24 27.64
C ASN A 13 6.29 -18.22 28.82
N PRO A 14 6.24 -19.25 29.67
CA PRO A 14 5.26 -19.36 30.74
C PRO A 14 5.48 -18.37 31.89
N SER A 15 6.55 -17.58 31.86
CA SER A 15 6.83 -16.58 32.90
C SER A 15 6.23 -15.20 32.60
N LEU A 16 5.62 -14.99 31.42
CA LEU A 16 4.99 -13.73 31.07
C LEU A 16 3.62 -13.60 31.77
N SER A 17 3.32 -12.38 32.24
CA SER A 17 1.95 -12.02 32.64
C SER A 17 1.00 -12.03 31.42
N ALA A 18 -0.30 -12.03 31.69
CA ALA A 18 -1.31 -11.97 30.64
C ALA A 18 -1.12 -10.72 29.74
N ASP A 19 -0.84 -9.57 30.36
CA ASP A 19 -0.60 -8.32 29.62
C ASP A 19 0.67 -8.37 28.78
N GLU A 20 1.80 -8.82 29.34
CA GLU A 20 3.06 -8.96 28.60
C GLU A 20 2.92 -9.91 27.40
N ASN A 21 2.22 -11.03 27.58
CA ASN A 21 1.96 -11.98 26.49
C ASN A 21 1.07 -11.35 25.41
N ALA A 22 -0.01 -10.65 25.80
CA ALA A 22 -0.90 -9.98 24.85
C ALA A 22 -0.19 -8.87 24.06
N LEU A 23 0.62 -8.03 24.70
CA LEU A 23 1.41 -7.00 24.05
C LEU A 23 2.42 -7.60 23.05
N LEU A 24 3.14 -8.65 23.44
CA LEU A 24 4.09 -9.32 22.53
C LEU A 24 3.40 -9.91 21.30
N ARG A 25 2.19 -10.48 21.47
CA ARG A 25 1.34 -10.97 20.37
C ARG A 25 0.91 -9.83 19.44
N CYS A 26 0.48 -8.70 20.00
CA CYS A 26 0.11 -7.50 19.25
C CYS A 26 1.30 -6.94 18.45
N GLU A 27 2.49 -6.86 19.03
CA GLU A 27 3.70 -6.41 18.34
C GLU A 27 4.08 -7.36 17.19
N ALA A 28 4.03 -8.67 17.43
CA ALA A 28 4.30 -9.65 16.38
C ALA A 28 3.28 -9.56 15.23
N ALA A 29 2.01 -9.38 15.56
CA ALA A 29 0.95 -9.19 14.57
C ALA A 29 1.15 -7.89 13.75
N ALA A 30 1.52 -6.78 14.40
CA ALA A 30 1.81 -5.51 13.73
C ALA A 30 2.94 -5.64 12.71
N ASP A 31 4.07 -6.28 13.08
CA ASP A 31 5.19 -6.53 12.17
C ASP A 31 4.76 -7.37 10.94
N LEU A 32 3.92 -8.37 11.15
CA LEU A 32 3.41 -9.24 10.10
C LEU A 32 2.41 -8.52 9.19
N ILE A 33 1.55 -7.66 9.75
CA ILE A 33 0.63 -6.80 8.99
C ILE A 33 1.43 -5.87 8.06
N HIS A 34 2.50 -5.26 8.58
CA HIS A 34 3.35 -4.36 7.80
C HIS A 34 4.04 -5.05 6.61
N THR A 35 4.27 -6.35 6.71
CA THR A 35 4.85 -7.16 5.63
C THR A 35 3.82 -7.88 4.77
N GLY A 36 2.51 -7.64 5.01
CA GLY A 36 1.40 -8.25 4.25
C GLY A 36 1.15 -9.72 4.56
N GLN A 37 1.67 -10.24 5.68
CA GLN A 37 1.53 -11.63 6.12
C GLN A 37 0.32 -11.78 7.05
N TYR A 38 -0.88 -11.56 6.53
CA TYR A 38 -2.09 -11.42 7.35
C TYR A 38 -2.52 -12.71 8.04
N GLU A 39 -2.34 -13.88 7.42
CA GLU A 39 -2.59 -15.18 8.01
C GLU A 39 -1.68 -15.43 9.21
N ALA A 40 -0.40 -15.16 9.04
CA ALA A 40 0.58 -15.28 10.12
C ALA A 40 0.33 -14.27 11.26
N ALA A 41 -0.18 -13.07 10.93
CA ALA A 41 -0.58 -12.08 11.91
C ALA A 41 -1.78 -12.56 12.74
N SER A 42 -2.76 -13.20 12.10
CA SER A 42 -3.90 -13.83 12.80
C SER A 42 -3.44 -14.95 13.73
N GLU A 43 -2.54 -15.81 13.26
CA GLU A 43 -1.95 -16.86 14.10
C GLU A 43 -1.15 -16.30 15.29
N ALA A 44 -0.44 -15.17 15.12
CA ALA A 44 0.31 -14.52 16.18
C ALA A 44 -0.60 -14.00 17.30
N LEU A 45 -1.79 -13.48 16.97
CA LEU A 45 -2.78 -13.07 17.96
C LEU A 45 -3.33 -14.26 18.76
N GLY A 46 -3.39 -15.45 18.17
CA GLY A 46 -3.78 -16.69 18.85
C GLY A 46 -5.13 -16.61 19.55
N GLU A 47 -5.18 -16.92 20.84
CA GLU A 47 -6.41 -16.95 21.65
C GLU A 47 -7.04 -15.57 21.86
N LEU A 48 -6.31 -14.48 21.62
CA LEU A 48 -6.84 -13.13 21.71
C LEU A 48 -7.90 -12.85 20.64
N TRP A 49 -7.83 -13.55 19.49
CA TRP A 49 -8.78 -13.34 18.41
C TRP A 49 -8.99 -14.59 17.54
N ARG A 50 -10.25 -14.91 17.27
CA ARG A 50 -10.66 -16.12 16.54
C ARG A 50 -10.93 -15.87 15.04
N GLY A 51 -11.11 -14.62 14.63
CA GLY A 51 -11.35 -14.28 13.22
C GLY A 51 -12.30 -13.10 13.02
N ILE A 52 -12.46 -12.70 11.73
CA ILE A 52 -13.31 -11.56 11.36
C ILE A 52 -14.75 -11.80 11.84
N GLY A 53 -15.36 -10.78 12.45
CA GLY A 53 -16.69 -10.84 13.03
C GLY A 53 -16.72 -11.24 14.52
N GLU A 54 -15.62 -11.80 15.04
CA GLU A 54 -15.49 -12.10 16.46
C GLU A 54 -14.81 -10.94 17.19
N ARG A 55 -15.35 -10.60 18.36
CA ARG A 55 -14.72 -9.60 19.22
C ARG A 55 -13.48 -10.20 19.90
N PRO A 56 -12.35 -9.46 19.96
CA PRO A 56 -11.17 -9.96 20.65
C PRO A 56 -11.41 -10.14 22.16
N SER A 57 -10.73 -11.12 22.75
CA SER A 57 -10.73 -11.35 24.19
C SER A 57 -9.82 -10.33 24.86
N THR A 58 -10.41 -9.47 25.70
CA THR A 58 -9.70 -8.47 26.51
C THR A 58 -9.97 -8.64 28.01
N GLU A 59 -10.62 -9.73 28.40
CA GLU A 59 -10.93 -10.02 29.79
C GLU A 59 -9.66 -10.33 30.62
N GLY A 60 -9.53 -9.69 31.76
CA GLY A 60 -8.35 -9.83 32.61
C GLY A 60 -7.11 -9.03 32.18
N LEU A 61 -7.18 -8.29 31.09
CA LEU A 61 -6.11 -7.39 30.66
C LEU A 61 -6.27 -6.00 31.27
N ASP A 62 -5.15 -5.30 31.48
CA ASP A 62 -5.19 -3.90 31.85
C ASP A 62 -5.78 -3.01 30.74
N ALA A 63 -6.13 -1.76 31.08
CA ALA A 63 -6.82 -0.87 30.16
C ALA A 63 -5.99 -0.53 28.91
N ARG A 64 -4.66 -0.41 29.03
CA ARG A 64 -3.74 -0.12 27.93
C ARG A 64 -3.58 -1.33 27.01
N THR A 65 -3.34 -2.49 27.60
CA THR A 65 -3.19 -3.74 26.85
C THR A 65 -4.49 -4.10 26.13
N ALA A 66 -5.65 -3.93 26.77
CA ALA A 66 -6.94 -4.13 26.14
C ALA A 66 -7.17 -3.18 24.95
N ALA A 67 -6.77 -1.90 25.05
CA ALA A 67 -6.85 -0.96 23.93
C ALA A 67 -5.93 -1.37 22.78
N GLU A 68 -4.73 -1.86 23.07
CA GLU A 68 -3.78 -2.35 22.07
C GLU A 68 -4.33 -3.57 21.30
N VAL A 69 -4.91 -4.53 22.01
CA VAL A 69 -5.54 -5.71 21.38
C VAL A 69 -6.68 -5.30 20.45
N LEU A 70 -7.55 -4.37 20.88
CA LEU A 70 -8.62 -3.84 20.03
C LEU A 70 -8.06 -3.18 18.76
N PHE A 71 -6.99 -2.40 18.90
CA PHE A 71 -6.34 -1.74 17.77
C PHE A 71 -5.80 -2.75 16.77
N GLN A 72 -4.97 -3.70 17.21
CA GLN A 72 -4.32 -4.65 16.31
C GLN A 72 -5.32 -5.58 15.62
N VAL A 73 -6.33 -6.05 16.36
CA VAL A 73 -7.41 -6.87 15.78
C VAL A 73 -8.24 -6.06 14.78
N GLY A 74 -8.57 -4.81 15.10
CA GLY A 74 -9.28 -3.92 14.18
C GLY A 74 -8.49 -3.68 12.90
N ALA A 75 -7.20 -3.32 13.01
CA ALA A 75 -6.32 -3.12 11.87
C ALA A 75 -6.23 -4.38 10.99
N LEU A 76 -5.99 -5.55 11.60
CA LEU A 76 -5.90 -6.82 10.88
C LEU A 76 -7.23 -7.19 10.21
N SER A 77 -8.37 -6.99 10.89
CA SER A 77 -9.71 -7.22 10.32
C SER A 77 -9.93 -6.38 9.04
N GLY A 78 -9.54 -5.10 9.08
CA GLY A 78 -9.62 -4.22 7.91
C GLY A 78 -8.72 -4.67 6.76
N TRP A 79 -7.51 -5.15 7.03
CA TRP A 79 -6.59 -5.64 6.00
C TRP A 79 -7.03 -6.97 5.38
N ILE A 80 -7.40 -7.97 6.20
CA ILE A 80 -7.91 -9.26 5.70
C ILE A 80 -9.21 -9.03 4.92
N GLY A 81 -10.12 -8.20 5.45
CA GLY A 81 -11.37 -7.90 4.81
C GLY A 81 -11.21 -7.26 3.45
N ALA A 82 -10.28 -6.31 3.31
CA ALA A 82 -9.96 -5.69 2.04
C ALA A 82 -9.33 -6.68 1.05
N SER A 83 -8.38 -7.52 1.52
CA SER A 83 -7.69 -8.49 0.66
C SER A 83 -8.59 -9.62 0.17
N ARG A 84 -9.57 -10.04 0.97
CA ARG A 84 -10.51 -11.15 0.68
C ARG A 84 -11.90 -10.66 0.28
N GLN A 85 -12.12 -9.35 0.20
CA GLN A 85 -13.42 -8.72 -0.10
C GLN A 85 -14.55 -9.19 0.83
N VAL A 86 -14.26 -9.32 2.13
CA VAL A 86 -15.25 -9.75 3.14
C VAL A 86 -16.18 -8.59 3.45
N ALA A 87 -17.48 -8.77 3.14
CA ALA A 87 -18.51 -7.77 3.42
C ALA A 87 -18.58 -7.44 4.92
N GLY A 88 -18.75 -6.15 5.27
CA GLY A 88 -18.87 -5.68 6.65
C GLY A 88 -17.55 -5.66 7.45
N SER A 89 -16.44 -6.13 6.88
CA SER A 89 -15.16 -6.18 7.61
C SER A 89 -14.62 -4.81 7.96
N GLN A 90 -14.85 -3.79 7.12
CA GLN A 90 -14.42 -2.42 7.41
C GLN A 90 -15.23 -1.81 8.55
N GLU A 91 -16.53 -2.13 8.69
CA GLU A 91 -17.36 -1.71 9.82
C GLU A 91 -16.83 -2.29 11.14
N VAL A 92 -16.57 -3.60 11.17
CA VAL A 92 -15.95 -4.26 12.34
C VAL A 92 -14.60 -3.62 12.70
N ALA A 93 -13.76 -3.35 11.70
CA ALA A 93 -12.48 -2.68 11.91
C ALA A 93 -12.67 -1.28 12.51
N LYS A 94 -13.57 -0.47 11.95
CA LYS A 94 -13.88 0.88 12.43
C LYS A 94 -14.36 0.88 13.89
N ASP A 95 -15.25 -0.04 14.24
CA ASP A 95 -15.78 -0.15 15.60
C ASP A 95 -14.67 -0.47 16.60
N LEU A 96 -13.85 -1.49 16.34
CA LEU A 96 -12.75 -1.89 17.23
C LEU A 96 -11.68 -0.80 17.36
N ILE A 97 -11.27 -0.18 16.24
CA ILE A 97 -10.26 0.87 16.26
C ILE A 97 -10.79 2.13 16.97
N SER A 98 -12.05 2.52 16.75
CA SER A 98 -12.66 3.68 17.40
C SER A 98 -12.74 3.49 18.91
N GLU A 99 -13.08 2.28 19.37
CA GLU A 99 -13.05 1.95 20.78
C GLU A 99 -11.64 2.02 21.36
N SER A 100 -10.64 1.49 20.63
CA SER A 100 -9.23 1.62 21.00
C SER A 100 -8.78 3.07 21.12
N VAL A 101 -9.07 3.91 20.14
CA VAL A 101 -8.76 5.36 20.16
C VAL A 101 -9.33 5.99 21.43
N THR A 102 -10.63 5.76 21.71
CA THR A 102 -11.29 6.33 22.89
C THR A 102 -10.62 5.90 24.21
N ARG A 103 -10.15 4.66 24.29
CA ARG A 103 -9.45 4.13 25.48
C ARG A 103 -8.06 4.73 25.61
N LEU A 104 -7.29 4.80 24.52
CA LEU A 104 -5.94 5.36 24.51
C LEU A 104 -5.93 6.86 24.86
N GLU A 105 -6.92 7.62 24.39
CA GLU A 105 -7.10 9.02 24.76
C GLU A 105 -7.35 9.22 26.25
N LYS A 106 -8.22 8.39 26.84
CA LYS A 106 -8.49 8.43 28.29
C LYS A 106 -7.25 8.09 29.11
N LEU A 107 -6.32 7.31 28.56
CA LEU A 107 -5.05 6.95 29.21
C LEU A 107 -3.96 8.01 28.97
N GLY A 108 -4.19 9.03 28.13
CA GLY A 108 -3.19 10.04 27.77
C GLY A 108 -2.14 9.55 26.78
N GLU A 109 -2.36 8.40 26.12
CA GLU A 109 -1.46 7.79 25.11
C GLU A 109 -1.66 8.44 23.74
N ALA A 110 -1.34 9.74 23.63
CA ALA A 110 -1.69 10.57 22.48
C ALA A 110 -1.09 10.04 21.15
N ASP A 111 0.19 9.67 21.14
CA ASP A 111 0.87 9.17 19.94
C ASP A 111 0.25 7.84 19.48
N ARG A 112 -0.07 6.96 20.42
CA ARG A 112 -0.70 5.67 20.11
C ARG A 112 -2.14 5.83 19.63
N ALA A 113 -2.90 6.77 20.20
CA ALA A 113 -4.22 7.12 19.72
C ALA A 113 -4.18 7.70 18.28
N ALA A 114 -3.15 8.48 17.95
CA ALA A 114 -2.94 9.00 16.60
C ALA A 114 -2.60 7.89 15.58
N GLU A 115 -1.79 6.90 15.96
CA GLU A 115 -1.55 5.72 15.12
C GLU A 115 -2.85 4.95 14.86
N ALA A 116 -3.66 4.72 15.89
CA ALA A 116 -4.96 4.05 15.76
C ALA A 116 -5.92 4.86 14.87
N ARG A 117 -6.02 6.20 15.04
CA ARG A 117 -6.79 7.07 14.15
C ARG A 117 -6.32 6.99 12.70
N SER A 118 -5.02 6.87 12.49
CA SER A 118 -4.46 6.70 11.15
C SER A 118 -4.93 5.41 10.48
N ASP A 119 -5.06 4.29 11.21
CA ASP A 119 -5.59 3.05 10.68
C ASP A 119 -7.12 3.08 10.51
N LEU A 120 -7.83 3.81 11.40
CA LEU A 120 -9.24 4.12 11.20
C LEU A 120 -9.48 4.89 9.89
N ALA A 121 -8.64 5.88 9.61
CA ALA A 121 -8.71 6.63 8.36
C ALA A 121 -8.48 5.75 7.12
N LEU A 122 -7.65 4.70 7.21
CA LEU A 122 -7.49 3.73 6.13
C LEU A 122 -8.76 2.91 5.87
N CYS A 123 -9.57 2.63 6.89
CA CYS A 123 -10.86 1.97 6.69
C CYS A 123 -11.80 2.87 5.88
N TYR A 124 -11.92 4.15 6.23
CA TYR A 124 -12.71 5.12 5.47
C TYR A 124 -12.17 5.31 4.04
N TRP A 125 -10.84 5.40 3.88
CA TRP A 125 -10.22 5.50 2.56
C TRP A 125 -10.57 4.31 1.65
N ARG A 126 -10.57 3.08 2.17
CA ARG A 126 -10.95 1.87 1.41
C ARG A 126 -12.40 1.86 0.97
N GLU A 127 -13.28 2.52 1.71
CA GLU A 127 -14.69 2.69 1.39
C GLU A 127 -14.94 3.88 0.44
N GLY A 128 -13.90 4.65 0.09
CA GLY A 128 -14.03 5.86 -0.71
C GLY A 128 -14.50 7.10 0.07
N ALA A 129 -14.65 7.01 1.39
CA ALA A 129 -15.01 8.10 2.28
C ALA A 129 -13.74 8.95 2.59
N TYR A 130 -13.27 9.66 1.55
CA TYR A 130 -11.99 10.39 1.60
C TYR A 130 -12.02 11.61 2.51
N ASP A 131 -13.17 12.26 2.68
CA ASP A 131 -13.27 13.44 3.54
C ASP A 131 -13.21 13.06 5.02
N GLU A 132 -13.84 11.97 5.41
CA GLU A 132 -13.75 11.40 6.77
C GLU A 132 -12.31 10.95 7.06
N ALA A 133 -11.68 10.26 6.12
CA ALA A 133 -10.28 9.86 6.25
C ALA A 133 -9.34 11.06 6.41
N ARG A 134 -9.57 12.13 5.65
CA ARG A 134 -8.82 13.39 5.74
C ARG A 134 -8.94 14.03 7.11
N VAL A 135 -10.16 14.17 7.63
CA VAL A 135 -10.41 14.81 8.95
C VAL A 135 -9.66 14.04 10.04
N LEU A 136 -9.80 12.71 10.09
CA LEU A 136 -9.12 11.87 11.07
C LEU A 136 -7.59 12.00 11.01
N LEU A 137 -7.02 12.04 9.80
CA LEU A 137 -5.57 12.17 9.61
C LEU A 137 -5.06 13.56 9.95
N MET A 138 -5.83 14.62 9.66
CA MET A 138 -5.46 15.98 10.02
C MET A 138 -5.47 16.17 11.53
N ASP A 139 -6.53 15.74 12.22
CA ASP A 139 -6.63 15.78 13.67
C ASP A 139 -5.49 15.03 14.35
N ALA A 140 -5.17 13.81 13.84
CA ALA A 140 -4.04 13.04 14.33
C ALA A 140 -2.71 13.77 14.10
N PHE A 141 -2.51 14.37 12.92
CA PHE A 141 -1.28 15.08 12.55
C PHE A 141 -1.04 16.35 13.41
N GLU A 142 -2.09 17.08 13.74
CA GLU A 142 -2.01 18.26 14.60
C GLU A 142 -1.76 17.92 16.07
N GLY A 143 -2.27 16.78 16.53
CA GLY A 143 -2.14 16.31 17.91
C GLY A 143 -0.79 15.67 18.25
N VAL A 144 0.04 15.31 17.25
CA VAL A 144 1.29 14.59 17.45
C VAL A 144 2.50 15.47 17.20
N THR A 145 3.52 15.34 18.07
CA THR A 145 4.79 16.06 17.95
C THR A 145 5.95 15.15 17.52
N GLU A 146 5.81 13.85 17.68
CA GLU A 146 6.85 12.86 17.34
C GLU A 146 7.04 12.81 15.82
N THR A 147 8.29 13.00 15.36
CA THR A 147 8.64 13.18 13.94
C THR A 147 8.29 11.97 13.08
N ILE A 148 8.52 10.75 13.56
CA ILE A 148 8.27 9.52 12.79
C ILE A 148 6.77 9.30 12.62
N CYS A 149 5.98 9.54 13.67
CA CYS A 149 4.52 9.47 13.61
C CYS A 149 3.96 10.51 12.63
N ARG A 150 4.44 11.75 12.69
CA ARG A 150 4.07 12.81 11.74
C ARG A 150 4.40 12.44 10.30
N ALA A 151 5.58 11.86 10.05
CA ALA A 151 5.98 11.41 8.70
C ALA A 151 5.03 10.33 8.15
N ARG A 152 4.63 9.36 8.98
CA ARG A 152 3.66 8.33 8.61
C ARG A 152 2.28 8.91 8.29
N LEU A 153 1.78 9.79 9.16
CA LEU A 153 0.49 10.47 8.98
C LEU A 153 0.46 11.29 7.69
N LEU A 154 1.53 12.05 7.42
CA LEU A 154 1.63 12.86 6.21
C LEU A 154 1.62 11.99 4.92
N THR A 155 2.32 10.85 4.96
CA THR A 155 2.33 9.90 3.84
C THR A 155 0.91 9.37 3.58
N ARG A 156 0.18 8.98 4.62
CA ARG A 156 -1.22 8.52 4.50
C ARG A 156 -2.16 9.64 4.04
N LEU A 157 -2.00 10.85 4.57
CA LEU A 157 -2.79 12.01 4.17
C LEU A 157 -2.58 12.33 2.68
N SER A 158 -1.34 12.30 2.19
CA SER A 158 -1.06 12.50 0.77
C SER A 158 -1.69 11.41 -0.10
N THR A 159 -1.77 10.17 0.38
CA THR A 159 -2.50 9.07 -0.30
C THR A 159 -3.99 9.37 -0.40
N VAL A 160 -4.60 9.82 0.69
CA VAL A 160 -6.04 10.18 0.72
C VAL A 160 -6.33 11.33 -0.24
N GLU A 161 -5.53 12.41 -0.21
CA GLU A 161 -5.69 13.55 -1.12
C GLU A 161 -5.52 13.13 -2.59
N PHE A 162 -4.53 12.29 -2.87
CA PHE A 162 -4.32 11.74 -4.20
C PHE A 162 -5.51 10.91 -4.68
N SER A 163 -6.02 10.01 -3.85
CA SER A 163 -7.18 9.15 -4.18
C SER A 163 -8.46 9.94 -4.36
N ALA A 164 -8.62 11.04 -3.64
CA ALA A 164 -9.73 11.97 -3.78
C ALA A 164 -9.63 12.90 -5.00
N GLY A 165 -8.56 12.79 -5.80
CA GLY A 165 -8.32 13.67 -6.95
C GLY A 165 -7.85 15.08 -6.58
N ARG A 166 -7.56 15.35 -5.31
CA ARG A 166 -7.08 16.65 -4.80
C ARG A 166 -5.55 16.77 -4.93
N TYR A 167 -5.04 16.66 -6.15
CA TYR A 167 -3.59 16.57 -6.44
C TYR A 167 -2.81 17.82 -6.02
N HIS A 168 -3.39 19.01 -6.15
CA HIS A 168 -2.75 20.26 -5.71
C HIS A 168 -2.65 20.35 -4.19
N ASP A 169 -3.65 19.87 -3.45
CA ASP A 169 -3.61 19.79 -1.99
C ASP A 169 -2.53 18.81 -1.55
N ALA A 170 -2.46 17.62 -2.18
CA ALA A 170 -1.41 16.65 -1.93
C ALA A 170 -0.01 17.24 -2.18
N LEU A 171 0.18 17.96 -3.30
CA LEU A 171 1.46 18.61 -3.60
C LEU A 171 1.81 19.70 -2.58
N SER A 172 0.83 20.51 -2.20
CA SER A 172 1.00 21.56 -1.19
C SER A 172 1.41 20.99 0.17
N LEU A 173 0.75 19.92 0.62
CA LEU A 173 1.07 19.21 1.86
C LEU A 173 2.50 18.65 1.84
N LEU A 174 2.84 17.90 0.79
CA LEU A 174 4.17 17.30 0.65
C LEU A 174 5.26 18.37 0.63
N ARG A 175 5.07 19.49 -0.07
CA ARG A 175 6.04 20.60 -0.10
C ARG A 175 6.17 21.31 1.24
N LYS A 176 5.04 21.63 1.89
CA LYS A 176 5.00 22.33 3.18
C LYS A 176 5.75 21.56 4.27
N TYR A 177 5.60 20.26 4.29
CA TYR A 177 6.12 19.40 5.35
C TYR A 177 7.31 18.53 4.92
N ALA A 178 7.96 18.84 3.78
CA ALA A 178 9.14 18.11 3.29
C ALA A 178 10.26 18.01 4.33
N HIS A 179 10.42 19.03 5.19
CA HIS A 179 11.43 19.09 6.25
C HIS A 179 11.27 17.98 7.33
N ILE A 180 10.09 17.34 7.42
CA ILE A 180 9.87 16.20 8.33
C ILE A 180 10.66 14.97 7.87
N PHE A 181 10.98 14.86 6.57
CA PHE A 181 11.67 13.71 5.98
C PHE A 181 13.19 13.95 5.85
N ASP A 182 13.79 14.55 6.88
CA ASP A 182 15.22 14.76 6.98
C ASP A 182 16.00 13.46 7.29
N GLU A 183 17.28 13.59 7.63
CA GLU A 183 18.15 12.43 7.90
C GLU A 183 17.76 11.63 9.14
N GLN A 184 16.94 12.15 10.03
CA GLN A 184 16.51 11.47 11.26
C GLN A 184 15.40 10.44 10.99
N VAL A 185 14.71 10.55 9.85
CA VAL A 185 13.67 9.63 9.44
C VAL A 185 14.24 8.47 8.63
N SER A 186 13.70 7.27 8.83
CA SER A 186 14.19 6.07 8.17
C SER A 186 14.16 6.18 6.63
N HIS A 187 15.05 5.47 5.96
CA HIS A 187 15.06 5.39 4.50
C HIS A 187 13.71 4.90 3.93
N ALA A 188 13.00 4.00 4.62
CA ALA A 188 11.68 3.54 4.20
C ALA A 188 10.66 4.68 4.12
N LEU A 189 10.60 5.55 5.13
CA LEU A 189 9.70 6.70 5.15
C LEU A 189 10.10 7.77 4.12
N ARG A 190 11.41 8.04 3.96
CA ARG A 190 11.90 8.92 2.89
C ARG A 190 11.55 8.39 1.50
N GLY A 191 11.72 7.09 1.27
CA GLY A 191 11.28 6.44 0.04
C GLY A 191 9.79 6.64 -0.23
N GLY A 192 8.95 6.50 0.79
CA GLY A 192 7.52 6.78 0.72
C GLY A 192 7.20 8.21 0.33
N PHE A 193 7.84 9.18 0.97
CA PHE A 193 7.69 10.59 0.65
C PHE A 193 8.01 10.89 -0.83
N HIS A 194 9.17 10.47 -1.30
CA HIS A 194 9.59 10.67 -2.68
C HIS A 194 8.66 9.95 -3.68
N CYS A 195 8.20 8.74 -3.36
CA CYS A 195 7.23 8.01 -4.17
C CYS A 195 5.90 8.79 -4.32
N HIS A 196 5.33 9.28 -3.22
CA HIS A 196 4.09 10.06 -3.26
C HIS A 196 4.26 11.39 -3.99
N LEU A 197 5.37 12.08 -3.77
CA LEU A 197 5.66 13.33 -4.49
C LEU A 197 5.79 13.08 -5.99
N ALA A 198 6.48 12.01 -6.41
CA ALA A 198 6.59 11.60 -7.81
C ALA A 198 5.23 11.28 -8.44
N LEU A 199 4.37 10.52 -7.73
CA LEU A 199 3.01 10.18 -8.20
C LEU A 199 2.18 11.44 -8.47
N VAL A 200 2.18 12.38 -7.52
CA VAL A 200 1.43 13.64 -7.64
C VAL A 200 1.97 14.49 -8.79
N LEU A 201 3.29 14.67 -8.86
CA LEU A 201 3.93 15.44 -9.94
C LEU A 201 3.68 14.83 -11.31
N ARG A 202 3.79 13.50 -11.45
CA ARG A 202 3.47 12.80 -12.70
C ARG A 202 2.03 13.05 -13.12
N HIS A 203 1.08 12.96 -12.17
CA HIS A 203 -0.34 13.16 -12.48
C HIS A 203 -0.61 14.60 -12.95
N LEU A 204 -0.17 15.59 -12.18
CA LEU A 204 -0.31 17.01 -12.54
C LEU A 204 0.44 17.34 -13.83
N GLY A 205 1.66 16.84 -13.99
CA GLY A 205 2.46 17.04 -15.20
C GLY A 205 1.77 16.54 -16.47
N THR A 206 1.09 15.39 -16.37
CA THR A 206 0.32 14.82 -17.48
C THR A 206 -0.98 15.59 -17.72
N ALA A 207 -1.73 15.92 -16.67
CA ALA A 207 -3.04 16.58 -16.77
C ALA A 207 -2.93 18.03 -17.24
N GLU A 208 -1.89 18.75 -16.83
CA GLU A 208 -1.69 20.17 -17.11
C GLU A 208 -0.69 20.43 -18.25
N GLY A 209 -0.12 19.37 -18.85
CA GLY A 209 0.89 19.52 -19.90
C GLY A 209 2.18 20.20 -19.38
N ARG A 210 2.62 19.90 -18.16
CA ARG A 210 3.77 20.50 -17.45
C ARG A 210 5.02 19.58 -17.54
N PRO A 211 5.91 19.77 -18.54
CA PRO A 211 7.12 18.94 -18.65
C PRO A 211 8.03 19.04 -17.42
N ASP A 212 8.12 20.23 -16.81
CA ASP A 212 8.91 20.44 -15.58
C ASP A 212 8.46 19.57 -14.41
N TYR A 213 7.17 19.29 -14.30
CA TYR A 213 6.64 18.35 -13.31
C TYR A 213 6.98 16.90 -13.64
N LEU A 214 6.99 16.53 -14.94
CA LEU A 214 7.38 15.18 -15.37
C LEU A 214 8.87 14.94 -15.14
N ASP A 215 9.73 15.90 -15.46
CA ASP A 215 11.18 15.84 -15.19
C ASP A 215 11.44 15.72 -13.69
N ARG A 216 10.74 16.51 -12.88
CA ARG A 216 10.85 16.41 -11.43
C ARG A 216 10.36 15.06 -10.90
N ALA A 217 9.28 14.49 -11.46
CA ALA A 217 8.79 13.18 -11.08
C ALA A 217 9.82 12.06 -11.33
N ILE A 218 10.62 12.14 -12.39
CA ILE A 218 11.74 11.21 -12.63
C ILE A 218 12.74 11.28 -11.49
N ILE A 219 13.14 12.49 -11.08
CA ILE A 219 14.08 12.70 -9.96
C ILE A 219 13.53 12.09 -8.68
N GLU A 220 12.26 12.35 -8.39
CA GLU A 220 11.62 11.86 -7.16
C GLU A 220 11.45 10.33 -7.16
N TYR A 221 11.08 9.69 -8.29
CA TYR A 221 11.07 8.23 -8.39
C TYR A 221 12.46 7.63 -8.20
N THR A 222 13.50 8.25 -8.77
CA THR A 222 14.89 7.81 -8.60
C THR A 222 15.31 7.90 -7.14
N ALA A 223 14.95 8.98 -6.45
CA ALA A 223 15.19 9.13 -5.02
C ALA A 223 14.43 8.07 -4.19
N ALA A 224 13.17 7.79 -4.55
CA ALA A 224 12.37 6.74 -3.89
C ALA A 224 13.03 5.36 -4.02
N ILE A 225 13.47 5.00 -5.23
CA ILE A 225 14.19 3.74 -5.51
C ILE A 225 15.42 3.66 -4.63
N HIS A 226 16.29 4.68 -4.64
CA HIS A 226 17.50 4.73 -3.81
C HIS A 226 17.19 4.51 -2.32
N HIS A 227 16.20 5.22 -1.79
CA HIS A 227 15.86 5.09 -0.38
C HIS A 227 15.26 3.72 -0.03
N TYR A 228 14.45 3.13 -0.90
CA TYR A 228 13.94 1.79 -0.68
C TYR A 228 15.02 0.70 -0.82
N GLU A 229 16.04 0.89 -1.66
CA GLU A 229 17.23 0.03 -1.71
C GLU A 229 18.00 0.06 -0.38
N GLN A 230 18.27 1.27 0.17
CA GLN A 230 18.89 1.42 1.48
C GLN A 230 18.07 0.79 2.61
N ALA A 231 16.73 0.83 2.50
CA ALA A 231 15.84 0.19 3.44
C ALA A 231 15.69 -1.34 3.22
N ARG A 232 16.28 -1.89 2.14
CA ARG A 232 16.11 -3.29 1.71
C ARG A 232 14.64 -3.67 1.45
N HIS A 233 13.85 -2.73 0.99
CA HIS A 233 12.43 -2.91 0.66
C HIS A 233 12.26 -3.22 -0.83
N GLU A 234 12.74 -4.38 -1.26
CA GLU A 234 12.81 -4.80 -2.67
C GLU A 234 11.47 -4.70 -3.41
N ARG A 235 10.36 -5.02 -2.75
CA ARG A 235 9.02 -4.91 -3.33
C ARG A 235 8.68 -3.47 -3.73
N TYR A 236 9.05 -2.49 -2.88
CA TYR A 236 8.82 -1.07 -3.18
C TYR A 236 9.82 -0.55 -4.22
N VAL A 237 11.04 -1.08 -4.27
CA VAL A 237 11.99 -0.81 -5.37
C VAL A 237 11.35 -1.19 -6.69
N ALA A 238 10.89 -2.44 -6.85
CA ALA A 238 10.27 -2.91 -8.09
C ALA A 238 9.02 -2.12 -8.48
N ASN A 239 8.18 -1.73 -7.50
CA ASN A 239 7.01 -0.91 -7.77
C ASN A 239 7.38 0.49 -8.30
N ASN A 240 8.42 1.13 -7.73
CA ASN A 240 8.86 2.44 -8.19
C ASN A 240 9.61 2.36 -9.53
N GLU A 241 10.35 1.28 -9.82
CA GLU A 241 10.91 0.99 -11.13
C GLU A 241 9.81 0.90 -12.19
N ASN A 242 8.70 0.19 -11.92
CA ASN A 242 7.54 0.13 -12.80
C ASN A 242 6.87 1.49 -13.01
N ASN A 243 6.70 2.28 -11.95
CA ASN A 243 6.11 3.62 -12.04
C ASN A 243 6.99 4.59 -12.86
N LEU A 244 8.30 4.50 -12.71
CA LEU A 244 9.27 5.27 -13.49
C LEU A 244 9.25 4.85 -14.96
N ALA A 245 9.21 3.55 -15.24
CA ALA A 245 9.08 3.03 -16.60
C ALA A 245 7.78 3.51 -17.27
N TYR A 246 6.66 3.49 -16.54
CA TYR A 246 5.41 4.05 -17.06
C TYR A 246 5.53 5.53 -17.44
N LEU A 247 6.21 6.35 -16.61
CA LEU A 247 6.45 7.76 -16.91
C LEU A 247 7.35 7.93 -18.14
N LEU A 248 8.48 7.23 -18.20
CA LEU A 248 9.43 7.27 -19.31
C LEU A 248 8.79 6.85 -20.63
N ARG A 249 7.93 5.81 -20.62
CA ARG A 249 7.11 5.42 -21.76
C ARG A 249 6.24 6.58 -22.26
N LYS A 250 5.55 7.29 -21.34
CA LYS A 250 4.72 8.45 -21.69
C LYS A 250 5.51 9.61 -22.29
N MET A 251 6.79 9.72 -21.93
CA MET A 251 7.73 10.72 -22.49
C MET A 251 8.43 10.24 -23.76
N GLY A 252 8.13 9.04 -24.27
CA GLY A 252 8.76 8.47 -25.47
C GLY A 252 10.17 7.93 -25.26
N ARG A 253 10.63 7.83 -24.00
CA ARG A 253 11.94 7.29 -23.62
C ARG A 253 11.85 5.77 -23.46
N TYR A 254 11.60 5.09 -24.57
CA TYR A 254 11.23 3.66 -24.55
C TYR A 254 12.37 2.75 -24.08
N GLN A 255 13.61 3.02 -24.50
CA GLN A 255 14.76 2.23 -24.10
C GLN A 255 14.95 2.26 -22.56
N ASP A 256 14.91 3.46 -21.98
CA ASP A 256 15.03 3.62 -20.53
C ASP A 256 13.87 2.91 -19.81
N ALA A 257 12.66 2.96 -20.36
CA ALA A 257 11.50 2.28 -19.80
C ALA A 257 11.70 0.76 -19.77
N HIS A 258 12.24 0.15 -20.84
CA HIS A 258 12.57 -1.28 -20.86
C HIS A 258 13.55 -1.66 -19.74
N GLU A 259 14.62 -0.88 -19.56
CA GLU A 259 15.63 -1.15 -18.53
C GLU A 259 15.03 -1.15 -17.11
N HIS A 260 14.14 -0.19 -16.83
CA HIS A 260 13.43 -0.15 -15.54
C HIS A 260 12.47 -1.31 -15.35
N LEU A 261 11.71 -1.71 -16.39
CA LEU A 261 10.83 -2.88 -16.34
C LEU A 261 11.61 -4.19 -16.16
N ASP A 262 12.81 -4.32 -16.76
CA ASP A 262 13.65 -5.49 -16.58
C ASP A 262 14.14 -5.63 -15.15
N ARG A 263 14.59 -4.52 -14.54
CA ARG A 263 14.97 -4.50 -13.12
C ARG A 263 13.81 -4.88 -12.21
N ALA A 264 12.62 -4.29 -12.42
CA ALA A 264 11.42 -4.64 -11.68
C ALA A 264 11.07 -6.13 -11.80
N GLY A 265 11.08 -6.66 -13.02
CA GLY A 265 10.76 -8.05 -13.31
C GLY A 265 11.69 -9.04 -12.60
N VAL A 266 13.01 -8.81 -12.63
CA VAL A 266 14.00 -9.64 -11.93
C VAL A 266 13.73 -9.70 -10.43
N ILE A 267 13.44 -8.56 -9.81
CA ILE A 267 13.13 -8.49 -8.37
C ILE A 267 11.86 -9.29 -8.06
N LEU A 268 10.78 -9.08 -8.83
CA LEU A 268 9.47 -9.66 -8.55
C LEU A 268 9.42 -11.17 -8.79
N VAL A 269 10.15 -11.68 -9.78
CA VAL A 269 10.32 -13.12 -9.98
C VAL A 269 11.00 -13.75 -8.76
N ARG A 270 12.06 -13.13 -8.23
CA ARG A 270 12.74 -13.61 -7.03
C ARG A 270 11.84 -13.57 -5.80
N LEU A 271 11.01 -12.51 -5.64
CA LEU A 271 10.06 -12.37 -4.56
C LEU A 271 8.80 -13.25 -4.71
N ARG A 272 8.60 -13.86 -5.87
CA ARG A 272 7.39 -14.62 -6.23
C ARG A 272 6.10 -13.78 -6.09
N ASP A 273 6.20 -12.47 -6.36
CA ASP A 273 5.07 -11.55 -6.31
C ASP A 273 4.38 -11.50 -7.68
N ALA A 274 3.46 -12.44 -7.90
CA ALA A 274 2.75 -12.57 -9.17
C ALA A 274 1.88 -11.34 -9.48
N GLY A 275 1.29 -10.71 -8.47
CA GLY A 275 0.43 -9.55 -8.64
C GLY A 275 1.17 -8.32 -9.17
N LEU A 276 2.31 -7.95 -8.57
CA LEU A 276 3.13 -6.85 -9.07
C LEU A 276 3.83 -7.22 -10.38
N LEU A 277 4.23 -8.48 -10.58
CA LEU A 277 4.81 -8.93 -11.85
C LEU A 277 3.82 -8.75 -12.99
N ALA A 278 2.53 -9.06 -12.77
CA ALA A 278 1.49 -8.83 -13.77
C ALA A 278 1.31 -7.35 -14.11
N GLN A 279 1.46 -6.43 -13.13
CA GLN A 279 1.45 -4.98 -13.38
C GLN A 279 2.66 -4.52 -14.23
N VAL A 280 3.85 -5.09 -13.97
CA VAL A 280 5.06 -4.83 -14.78
C VAL A 280 4.85 -5.32 -16.20
N ASP A 281 4.28 -6.52 -16.39
CA ASP A 281 3.97 -7.08 -17.71
C ASP A 281 2.90 -6.23 -18.44
N GLU A 282 1.91 -5.73 -17.72
CA GLU A 282 0.91 -4.83 -18.29
C GLU A 282 1.54 -3.51 -18.77
N THR A 283 2.42 -2.89 -17.97
CA THR A 283 3.17 -1.69 -18.37
C THR A 283 4.07 -1.98 -19.58
N ARG A 284 4.74 -3.14 -19.62
CA ARG A 284 5.56 -3.59 -20.74
C ARG A 284 4.72 -3.81 -22.01
N ALA A 285 3.55 -4.39 -21.89
CA ALA A 285 2.65 -4.58 -23.03
C ALA A 285 2.22 -3.24 -23.62
N ARG A 286 1.91 -2.24 -22.79
CA ARG A 286 1.61 -0.88 -23.25
C ARG A 286 2.81 -0.22 -23.93
N LEU A 287 4.02 -0.44 -23.43
CA LEU A 287 5.26 0.04 -24.06
C LEU A 287 5.42 -0.56 -25.46
N LEU A 288 5.28 -1.87 -25.58
CA LEU A 288 5.36 -2.59 -26.86
C LEU A 288 4.26 -2.17 -27.84
N ILE A 289 3.08 -1.79 -27.37
CA ILE A 289 2.01 -1.21 -28.20
C ILE A 289 2.46 0.13 -28.78
N ASP A 290 3.06 1.02 -27.99
CA ASP A 290 3.56 2.31 -28.44
C ASP A 290 4.69 2.14 -29.48
N GLU A 291 5.52 1.09 -29.34
CA GLU A 291 6.55 0.69 -30.31
C GLU A 291 6.00 -0.11 -31.52
N LYS A 292 4.68 -0.32 -31.58
CA LYS A 292 3.98 -1.11 -32.63
C LYS A 292 4.39 -2.59 -32.71
N GLN A 293 4.94 -3.13 -31.62
CA GLN A 293 5.33 -4.55 -31.47
C GLN A 293 4.15 -5.40 -30.97
N TYR A 294 3.00 -5.35 -31.67
CA TYR A 294 1.72 -5.88 -31.19
C TYR A 294 1.72 -7.38 -30.87
N ARG A 295 2.49 -8.19 -31.65
CA ARG A 295 2.57 -9.64 -31.40
C ARG A 295 3.28 -9.96 -30.08
N GLU A 296 4.34 -9.19 -29.76
CA GLU A 296 5.06 -9.34 -28.51
C GLU A 296 4.22 -8.83 -27.35
N ALA A 297 3.60 -7.67 -27.51
CA ALA A 297 2.63 -7.15 -26.55
C ALA A 297 1.55 -8.19 -26.19
N GLY A 298 1.05 -8.91 -27.21
CA GLY A 298 0.06 -9.97 -27.02
C GLY A 298 0.54 -11.13 -26.15
N ARG A 299 1.80 -11.56 -26.30
CA ARG A 299 2.37 -12.62 -25.44
C ARG A 299 2.54 -12.15 -23.99
N VAL A 300 3.05 -10.94 -23.83
CA VAL A 300 3.30 -10.38 -22.49
C VAL A 300 1.99 -10.16 -21.73
N ILE A 301 0.99 -9.52 -22.36
CA ILE A 301 -0.29 -9.26 -21.67
C ILE A 301 -1.09 -10.53 -21.39
N ALA A 302 -0.98 -11.57 -22.22
CA ALA A 302 -1.64 -12.84 -21.96
C ALA A 302 -1.13 -13.48 -20.66
N ARG A 303 0.18 -13.42 -20.39
CA ARG A 303 0.78 -13.88 -19.14
C ARG A 303 0.29 -13.07 -17.94
N ALA A 304 0.19 -11.74 -18.07
CA ALA A 304 -0.33 -10.89 -17.01
C ALA A 304 -1.79 -11.23 -16.64
N VAL A 305 -2.64 -11.43 -17.65
CA VAL A 305 -4.04 -11.83 -17.46
C VAL A 305 -4.11 -13.17 -16.73
N GLU A 306 -3.35 -14.18 -17.17
CA GLU A 306 -3.32 -15.51 -16.52
C GLU A 306 -2.93 -15.42 -15.03
N MET A 307 -1.89 -14.66 -14.70
CA MET A 307 -1.47 -14.45 -13.30
C MET A 307 -2.54 -13.78 -12.46
N LEU A 308 -3.27 -12.78 -13.03
CA LEU A 308 -4.30 -12.03 -12.31
C LEU A 308 -5.60 -12.83 -12.15
N GLU A 309 -5.96 -13.69 -13.09
CA GLU A 309 -7.09 -14.62 -12.96
C GLU A 309 -6.91 -15.59 -11.78
N GLN A 310 -5.68 -16.00 -11.52
CA GLN A 310 -5.34 -16.87 -10.38
C GLN A 310 -5.27 -16.12 -9.05
N GLY A 311 -4.96 -14.81 -9.08
CA GLY A 311 -4.68 -14.00 -7.90
C GLY A 311 -5.86 -13.23 -7.32
N GLY A 312 -7.02 -13.19 -7.98
CA GLY A 312 -8.25 -12.55 -7.48
C GLY A 312 -8.24 -11.01 -7.42
N ALA A 313 -7.27 -10.34 -8.06
CA ALA A 313 -7.16 -8.86 -8.07
C ALA A 313 -8.02 -8.26 -9.21
N ALA A 314 -9.33 -8.17 -9.01
CA ALA A 314 -10.30 -7.80 -10.05
C ALA A 314 -9.99 -6.50 -10.80
N ALA A 315 -9.61 -5.43 -10.08
CA ALA A 315 -9.27 -4.16 -10.71
C ALA A 315 -8.05 -4.24 -11.64
N LEU A 316 -7.01 -4.94 -11.21
CA LEU A 316 -5.81 -5.15 -12.03
C LEU A 316 -6.10 -6.04 -13.23
N LEU A 317 -6.96 -7.04 -13.06
CA LEU A 317 -7.41 -7.91 -14.15
C LEU A 317 -8.19 -7.10 -15.20
N ALA A 318 -9.07 -6.19 -14.79
CA ALA A 318 -9.82 -5.33 -15.70
C ALA A 318 -8.87 -4.44 -16.54
N ASP A 319 -7.85 -3.85 -15.91
CA ASP A 319 -6.83 -3.07 -16.62
C ASP A 319 -6.04 -3.92 -17.63
N ALA A 320 -5.60 -5.12 -17.22
CA ALA A 320 -4.88 -6.04 -18.10
C ALA A 320 -5.74 -6.52 -19.28
N LEU A 321 -7.02 -6.86 -19.03
CA LEU A 321 -7.97 -7.22 -20.09
C LEU A 321 -8.20 -6.04 -21.06
N THR A 322 -8.29 -4.82 -20.54
CA THR A 322 -8.41 -3.62 -21.39
C THR A 322 -7.20 -3.49 -22.32
N THR A 323 -5.99 -3.63 -21.80
CA THR A 323 -4.75 -3.60 -22.60
C THR A 323 -4.71 -4.75 -23.60
N GLN A 324 -5.17 -5.95 -23.22
CA GLN A 324 -5.26 -7.11 -24.12
C GLN A 324 -6.26 -6.87 -25.26
N GLY A 325 -7.40 -6.26 -24.98
CA GLY A 325 -8.38 -5.85 -25.98
C GLY A 325 -7.79 -4.88 -27.01
N VAL A 326 -7.03 -3.88 -26.53
CA VAL A 326 -6.31 -2.95 -27.42
C VAL A 326 -5.31 -3.70 -28.33
N VAL A 327 -4.59 -4.68 -27.81
CA VAL A 327 -3.65 -5.50 -28.61
C VAL A 327 -4.38 -6.25 -29.73
N TRP A 328 -5.50 -6.92 -29.43
CA TRP A 328 -6.29 -7.63 -30.44
C TRP A 328 -6.83 -6.70 -31.52
N ALA A 329 -7.33 -5.53 -31.14
CA ALA A 329 -7.76 -4.50 -32.11
C ALA A 329 -6.60 -4.07 -33.03
N ARG A 330 -5.39 -3.87 -32.48
CA ARG A 330 -4.19 -3.50 -33.28
C ARG A 330 -3.70 -4.63 -34.19
N LEU A 331 -3.99 -5.87 -33.86
CA LEU A 331 -3.70 -7.05 -34.70
C LEU A 331 -4.78 -7.29 -35.76
N GLY A 332 -5.90 -6.54 -35.74
CA GLY A 332 -7.03 -6.67 -36.65
C GLY A 332 -8.06 -7.72 -36.24
N ASP A 333 -7.95 -8.32 -35.07
CA ASP A 333 -8.89 -9.30 -34.52
C ASP A 333 -9.93 -8.58 -33.63
N ASN A 334 -10.89 -7.93 -34.30
CA ASN A 334 -11.92 -7.15 -33.62
C ASN A 334 -12.89 -8.02 -32.81
N GLU A 335 -13.14 -9.26 -33.22
CA GLU A 335 -14.03 -10.17 -32.50
C GLU A 335 -13.44 -10.51 -31.13
N ARG A 336 -12.19 -10.97 -31.07
CA ARG A 336 -11.49 -11.22 -29.80
C ARG A 336 -11.34 -9.95 -28.96
N SER A 337 -11.08 -8.81 -29.60
CA SER A 337 -11.00 -7.52 -28.86
C SER A 337 -12.29 -7.25 -28.10
N ILE A 338 -13.46 -7.37 -28.76
CA ILE A 338 -14.76 -7.13 -28.13
C ILE A 338 -15.02 -8.12 -26.99
N ASP A 339 -14.72 -9.41 -27.19
CA ASP A 339 -14.95 -10.43 -26.17
C ASP A 339 -14.10 -10.21 -24.91
N VAL A 340 -12.85 -9.84 -25.08
CA VAL A 340 -11.94 -9.54 -23.96
C VAL A 340 -12.38 -8.25 -23.24
N LEU A 341 -12.78 -7.20 -23.97
CA LEU A 341 -13.26 -5.95 -23.36
C LEU A 341 -14.56 -6.11 -22.60
N ARG A 342 -15.46 -7.01 -23.02
CA ARG A 342 -16.67 -7.36 -22.25
C ARG A 342 -16.36 -8.03 -20.91
N ARG A 343 -15.26 -8.76 -20.83
CA ARG A 343 -14.81 -9.37 -19.57
C ARG A 343 -14.15 -8.35 -18.63
N ALA A 344 -13.72 -7.21 -19.13
CA ALA A 344 -13.08 -6.14 -18.35
C ALA A 344 -14.10 -5.27 -17.59
N VAL A 345 -15.40 -5.37 -17.92
CA VAL A 345 -16.52 -4.61 -17.33
C VAL A 345 -17.30 -5.51 -16.37
#